data_8bcdfd7337efe6ea218a608bada2e892
#
_entry.id   8bcdfd7337efe6ea218a608bada2e892
#
_cell.length_a   1.000
_cell.length_b   1.000
_cell.length_c   1.000
_cell.angle_alpha   90.00
_cell.angle_beta   90.00
_cell.angle_gamma   90.00
#
_symmetry.space_group_name_H-M   'P 1'
#
loop_
_entity.id
_entity.type
_entity.pdbx_description
1 polymer ?
#
loop_
_entity_poly.entity_id
_entity_poly.type
_entity_poly.pdbx_seq_one_letter_code
_entity_poly.pdbx_strand_id
1 'polypeptide(L)'
;LTEKMRKIYGSDNVVASNRRIKEGHEELIASGPFEIVDVNDPVALISAVDKHKINTIVNLAAILSATGEKNPQQCWNININGLYNVLETAKEKNCKVFTPSSIAAFGPSTPKDKTPQDTIQRPTTMYGVTKVAGELLCDYYYKKFGVDTRGVRFPGLISYKTLPGGGTTDYAVHIYYEALKSQKYISFIKNGTYMDMMYMPDALSAIIDLIEANPDRLKHRNAFNVTAASIRKFIPEFILDYDVDPVRQGIADSWPNSINDSAAKEEWDWNPKYDLDSMTKDILKNLRIKLGIQG
;
A
#
# COMPACT_ATOMS: atom_id res chain seq x y z
N LEU A 1 -9.83 3.21 -2.49
CA LEU A 1 -10.37 2.18 -1.61
C LEU A 1 -11.79 2.53 -1.17
N THR A 2 -12.02 3.70 -0.59
CA THR A 2 -13.35 4.13 -0.08
C THR A 2 -14.45 3.95 -1.12
N GLU A 3 -14.28 4.41 -2.36
CA GLU A 3 -15.24 4.21 -3.45
C GLU A 3 -15.60 2.74 -3.67
N LYS A 4 -14.58 1.85 -3.66
CA LYS A 4 -14.79 0.40 -3.84
C LYS A 4 -15.53 -0.20 -2.66
N MET A 5 -15.17 0.17 -1.43
CA MET A 5 -15.85 -0.31 -0.22
C MET A 5 -17.30 0.20 -0.16
N ARG A 6 -17.56 1.48 -0.49
CA ARG A 6 -18.92 2.03 -0.55
C ARG A 6 -19.83 1.30 -1.56
N LYS A 7 -19.26 0.88 -2.70
CA LYS A 7 -19.99 0.05 -3.68
C LYS A 7 -20.34 -1.35 -3.15
N ILE A 8 -19.51 -1.92 -2.27
CA ILE A 8 -19.70 -3.27 -1.73
C ILE A 8 -20.60 -3.24 -0.49
N TYR A 9 -20.35 -2.32 0.43
CA TYR A 9 -20.97 -2.32 1.77
C TYR A 9 -22.08 -1.27 1.90
N GLY A 10 -22.27 -0.40 0.92
CA GLY A 10 -23.15 0.76 1.00
C GLY A 10 -22.43 2.02 1.49
N SER A 11 -22.84 3.18 0.99
CA SER A 11 -22.19 4.47 1.27
C SER A 11 -22.16 4.81 2.74
N ASP A 12 -23.27 4.61 3.45
CA ASP A 12 -23.44 4.99 4.86
C ASP A 12 -22.62 4.10 5.82
N ASN A 13 -22.24 2.91 5.37
CA ASN A 13 -21.48 1.95 6.16
C ASN A 13 -19.95 2.12 6.04
N VAL A 14 -19.49 3.09 5.22
CA VAL A 14 -18.06 3.32 5.00
C VAL A 14 -17.72 4.79 5.23
N VAL A 15 -17.17 5.08 6.39
CA VAL A 15 -16.71 6.40 6.79
C VAL A 15 -15.31 6.64 6.23
N ALA A 16 -15.14 7.64 5.39
CA ALA A 16 -13.82 8.10 4.99
C ALA A 16 -13.26 9.05 6.05
N SER A 17 -11.95 9.02 6.27
CA SER A 17 -11.30 9.98 7.16
C SER A 17 -9.99 10.50 6.62
N ASN A 18 -9.64 11.72 7.00
CA ASN A 18 -8.33 12.30 6.77
C ASN A 18 -8.06 13.37 7.85
N ARG A 19 -6.80 13.65 8.14
CA ARG A 19 -6.41 14.70 9.11
C ARG A 19 -6.83 16.12 8.71
N ARG A 20 -7.19 16.34 7.43
CA ARG A 20 -7.70 17.60 6.89
C ARG A 20 -8.41 17.37 5.57
N ILE A 21 -9.32 18.23 5.22
CA ILE A 21 -9.89 18.27 3.88
C ILE A 21 -8.83 18.80 2.91
N LYS A 22 -8.73 18.19 1.74
CA LYS A 22 -7.85 18.60 0.64
C LYS A 22 -8.68 18.83 -0.60
N GLU A 23 -8.12 19.59 -1.53
CA GLU A 23 -8.62 19.67 -2.90
C GLU A 23 -8.75 18.26 -3.51
N GLY A 24 -9.85 18.00 -4.20
CA GLY A 24 -10.17 16.68 -4.75
C GLY A 24 -10.87 15.72 -3.79
N HIS A 25 -11.27 16.17 -2.59
CA HIS A 25 -12.07 15.38 -1.65
C HIS A 25 -13.59 15.60 -1.81
N GLU A 26 -14.03 16.47 -2.71
CA GLU A 26 -15.43 16.90 -2.86
C GLU A 26 -16.33 15.70 -3.17
N GLU A 27 -15.98 14.89 -4.16
CA GLU A 27 -16.72 13.67 -4.52
C GLU A 27 -16.71 12.63 -3.38
N LEU A 28 -15.58 12.49 -2.68
CA LEU A 28 -15.46 11.59 -1.56
C LEU A 28 -16.38 11.97 -0.40
N ILE A 29 -16.48 13.28 -0.12
CA ILE A 29 -17.35 13.83 0.93
C ILE A 29 -18.82 13.73 0.50
N ALA A 30 -19.13 14.05 -0.75
CA ALA A 30 -20.49 13.98 -1.28
C ALA A 30 -21.05 12.55 -1.37
N SER A 31 -20.16 11.54 -1.50
CA SER A 31 -20.59 10.14 -1.69
C SER A 31 -20.88 9.38 -0.39
N GLY A 32 -20.73 9.98 0.80
CA GLY A 32 -21.01 9.34 2.10
C GLY A 32 -20.27 9.96 3.27
N PRO A 33 -20.37 9.40 4.48
CA PRO A 33 -19.79 9.98 5.70
C PRO A 33 -18.29 10.25 5.59
N PHE A 34 -17.88 11.40 6.16
CA PHE A 34 -16.48 11.81 6.21
C PHE A 34 -16.16 12.44 7.57
N GLU A 35 -15.01 12.05 8.16
CA GLU A 35 -14.55 12.59 9.44
C GLU A 35 -13.13 13.18 9.32
N ILE A 36 -12.87 14.26 10.05
CA ILE A 36 -11.51 14.78 10.22
C ILE A 36 -10.90 14.08 11.42
N VAL A 37 -9.93 13.20 11.16
CA VAL A 37 -9.25 12.41 12.20
C VAL A 37 -7.75 12.42 11.94
N ASP A 38 -6.97 12.85 12.92
CA ASP A 38 -5.53 12.61 12.97
C ASP A 38 -5.27 11.35 13.78
N VAL A 39 -4.48 10.42 13.25
CA VAL A 39 -4.12 9.17 13.96
C VAL A 39 -3.31 9.42 15.24
N ASN A 40 -2.72 10.61 15.39
CA ASN A 40 -2.05 11.03 16.63
C ASN A 40 -3.01 11.62 17.68
N ASP A 41 -4.30 11.73 17.38
CA ASP A 41 -5.34 12.17 18.31
C ASP A 41 -6.24 10.98 18.68
N PRO A 42 -5.95 10.30 19.83
CA PRO A 42 -6.74 9.15 20.25
C PRO A 42 -8.18 9.52 20.61
N VAL A 43 -8.44 10.76 21.04
CA VAL A 43 -9.79 11.21 21.36
C VAL A 43 -10.63 11.35 20.09
N ALA A 44 -10.07 11.91 19.04
CA ALA A 44 -10.74 12.01 17.75
C ALA A 44 -10.99 10.60 17.14
N LEU A 45 -10.04 9.67 17.27
CA LEU A 45 -10.22 8.28 16.82
C LEU A 45 -11.40 7.60 17.54
N ILE A 46 -11.43 7.64 18.87
CA ILE A 46 -12.48 7.03 19.69
C ILE A 46 -13.85 7.68 19.36
N SER A 47 -13.89 9.01 19.28
CA SER A 47 -15.13 9.75 18.96
C SER A 47 -15.69 9.35 17.59
N ALA A 48 -14.85 9.22 16.58
CA ALA A 48 -15.27 8.79 15.25
C ALA A 48 -15.80 7.35 15.25
N VAL A 49 -15.12 6.44 15.96
CA VAL A 49 -15.56 5.04 16.11
C VAL A 49 -16.93 4.96 16.78
N ASP A 50 -17.13 5.67 17.88
CA ASP A 50 -18.39 5.67 18.63
C ASP A 50 -19.54 6.29 17.83
N LYS A 51 -19.29 7.46 17.22
CA LYS A 51 -20.28 8.19 16.41
C LYS A 51 -20.86 7.35 15.29
N HIS A 52 -20.00 6.61 14.59
CA HIS A 52 -20.38 5.82 13.42
C HIS A 52 -20.51 4.32 13.70
N LYS A 53 -20.36 3.89 14.94
CA LYS A 53 -20.42 2.47 15.36
C LYS A 53 -19.49 1.59 14.51
N ILE A 54 -18.26 2.05 14.33
CA ILE A 54 -17.26 1.37 13.50
C ILE A 54 -16.85 0.04 14.14
N ASN A 55 -16.81 -1.02 13.35
CA ASN A 55 -16.32 -2.35 13.74
C ASN A 55 -15.00 -2.73 13.04
N THR A 56 -14.59 -2.00 12.03
CA THR A 56 -13.38 -2.28 11.26
C THR A 56 -12.67 -0.98 10.91
N ILE A 57 -11.40 -0.87 11.29
CA ILE A 57 -10.55 0.28 11.02
C ILE A 57 -9.54 -0.11 9.94
N VAL A 58 -9.55 0.61 8.80
CA VAL A 58 -8.54 0.47 7.75
C VAL A 58 -7.55 1.63 7.90
N ASN A 59 -6.43 1.37 8.55
CA ASN A 59 -5.40 2.37 8.80
C ASN A 59 -4.43 2.49 7.62
N LEU A 60 -4.62 3.51 6.79
CA LEU A 60 -3.73 3.85 5.67
C LEU A 60 -2.82 5.05 5.96
N ALA A 61 -2.88 5.60 7.17
CA ALA A 61 -2.06 6.75 7.54
C ALA A 61 -0.58 6.35 7.60
N ALA A 62 0.24 6.93 6.73
CA ALA A 62 1.68 6.69 6.72
C ALA A 62 2.44 7.79 5.98
N ILE A 63 3.69 7.99 6.38
CA ILE A 63 4.72 8.67 5.59
C ILE A 63 5.50 7.60 4.83
N LEU A 64 5.70 7.83 3.53
CA LEU A 64 6.32 6.86 2.61
C LEU A 64 7.86 6.95 2.62
N SER A 65 8.52 5.98 1.98
CA SER A 65 9.96 5.71 2.04
C SER A 65 10.86 6.96 1.85
N ALA A 66 10.90 7.54 0.66
CA ALA A 66 11.80 8.67 0.39
C ALA A 66 11.45 9.96 1.21
N THR A 67 10.17 10.15 1.53
CA THR A 67 9.74 11.25 2.40
C THR A 67 10.11 10.98 3.86
N GLY A 68 10.05 9.72 4.30
CA GLY A 68 10.42 9.29 5.64
C GLY A 68 11.90 9.50 5.95
N GLU A 69 12.79 9.30 4.97
CA GLU A 69 14.22 9.56 5.13
C GLU A 69 14.53 11.05 5.33
N LYS A 70 13.73 11.95 4.76
CA LYS A 70 13.89 13.39 4.97
C LYS A 70 13.47 13.85 6.36
N ASN A 71 12.57 13.14 7.01
CA ASN A 71 12.09 13.45 8.36
C ASN A 71 11.77 12.17 9.15
N PRO A 72 12.80 11.47 9.67
CA PRO A 72 12.65 10.20 10.36
C PRO A 72 11.77 10.26 11.61
N GLN A 73 11.86 11.33 12.39
CA GLN A 73 11.04 11.51 13.60
C GLN A 73 9.55 11.61 13.28
N GLN A 74 9.19 12.36 12.24
CA GLN A 74 7.81 12.47 11.80
C GLN A 74 7.31 11.15 11.21
N CYS A 75 8.18 10.43 10.48
CA CYS A 75 7.88 9.10 9.97
C CYS A 75 7.53 8.15 11.13
N TRP A 76 8.35 8.11 12.16
CA TRP A 76 8.07 7.33 13.37
C TRP A 76 6.76 7.75 14.02
N ASN A 77 6.57 9.04 14.25
CA ASN A 77 5.38 9.53 14.94
C ASN A 77 4.07 9.14 14.24
N ILE A 78 4.00 9.28 12.92
CA ILE A 78 2.77 8.94 12.18
C ILE A 78 2.63 7.42 12.00
N ASN A 79 3.71 6.73 11.61
CA ASN A 79 3.62 5.32 11.26
C ASN A 79 3.53 4.40 12.48
N ILE A 80 4.11 4.78 13.61
CA ILE A 80 4.15 3.94 14.83
C ILE A 80 3.23 4.49 15.92
N ASN A 81 3.38 5.74 16.34
CA ASN A 81 2.51 6.28 17.38
C ASN A 81 1.06 6.36 16.91
N GLY A 82 0.84 6.75 15.63
CA GLY A 82 -0.48 6.71 15.01
C GLY A 82 -1.07 5.30 14.94
N LEU A 83 -0.30 4.29 14.54
CA LEU A 83 -0.75 2.89 14.56
C LEU A 83 -1.03 2.41 15.99
N TYR A 84 -0.19 2.76 16.95
CA TYR A 84 -0.40 2.42 18.36
C TYR A 84 -1.75 2.96 18.85
N ASN A 85 -2.08 4.22 18.57
CA ASN A 85 -3.37 4.80 18.94
C ASN A 85 -4.56 4.08 18.26
N VAL A 86 -4.41 3.68 16.98
CA VAL A 86 -5.43 2.89 16.28
C VAL A 86 -5.62 1.53 16.97
N LEU A 87 -4.54 0.85 17.36
CA LEU A 87 -4.61 -0.45 18.02
C LEU A 87 -5.21 -0.35 19.44
N GLU A 88 -4.88 0.70 20.21
CA GLU A 88 -5.52 0.97 21.51
C GLU A 88 -7.02 1.25 21.36
N THR A 89 -7.40 2.08 20.37
CA THR A 89 -8.80 2.32 20.06
C THR A 89 -9.53 1.03 19.66
N ALA A 90 -8.90 0.21 18.81
CA ALA A 90 -9.47 -1.07 18.39
C ALA A 90 -9.64 -2.05 19.55
N LYS A 91 -8.69 -2.10 20.47
CA LYS A 91 -8.77 -2.90 21.69
C LYS A 91 -9.94 -2.44 22.59
N GLU A 92 -10.08 -1.13 22.81
CA GLU A 92 -11.14 -0.55 23.64
C GLU A 92 -12.54 -0.76 23.02
N LYS A 93 -12.64 -0.57 21.70
CA LYS A 93 -13.93 -0.59 20.98
C LYS A 93 -14.24 -1.92 20.29
N ASN A 94 -13.41 -2.94 20.49
CA ASN A 94 -13.55 -4.26 19.87
C ASN A 94 -13.65 -4.20 18.33
N CYS A 95 -12.78 -3.40 17.71
CA CYS A 95 -12.71 -3.27 16.26
C CYS A 95 -11.67 -4.21 15.65
N LYS A 96 -11.92 -4.67 14.43
CA LYS A 96 -10.92 -5.26 13.55
C LYS A 96 -10.00 -4.16 12.99
N VAL A 97 -8.73 -4.45 12.77
CA VAL A 97 -7.78 -3.51 12.17
C VAL A 97 -7.14 -4.13 10.93
N PHE A 98 -7.21 -3.42 9.82
CA PHE A 98 -6.33 -3.66 8.68
C PHE A 98 -5.29 -2.55 8.60
N THR A 99 -4.01 -2.91 8.48
CA THR A 99 -2.92 -1.95 8.21
C THR A 99 -1.92 -2.53 7.22
N PRO A 100 -1.57 -1.81 6.14
CA PRO A 100 -0.64 -2.31 5.14
C PRO A 100 0.80 -2.23 5.63
N SER A 101 1.54 -3.33 5.45
CA SER A 101 3.00 -3.34 5.42
C SER A 101 3.51 -3.14 4.00
N SER A 102 4.79 -3.41 3.77
CA SER A 102 5.47 -3.16 2.50
C SER A 102 6.67 -4.11 2.35
N ILE A 103 7.10 -4.36 1.10
CA ILE A 103 8.41 -4.99 0.83
C ILE A 103 9.57 -4.21 1.45
N ALA A 104 9.37 -2.96 1.83
CA ALA A 104 10.34 -2.15 2.55
C ALA A 104 10.65 -2.69 3.97
N ALA A 105 9.84 -3.60 4.52
CA ALA A 105 10.14 -4.33 5.76
C ALA A 105 11.34 -5.28 5.61
N PHE A 106 11.71 -5.63 4.38
CA PHE A 106 12.88 -6.42 4.07
C PHE A 106 14.14 -5.55 3.92
N GLY A 107 15.30 -6.16 3.94
CA GLY A 107 16.58 -5.46 3.86
C GLY A 107 17.67 -6.26 3.15
N PRO A 108 18.91 -5.75 3.09
CA PRO A 108 19.99 -6.37 2.32
C PRO A 108 20.33 -7.82 2.69
N SER A 109 20.05 -8.24 3.92
CA SER A 109 20.26 -9.61 4.39
C SER A 109 19.10 -10.57 4.15
N THR A 110 17.98 -10.06 3.61
CA THR A 110 16.83 -10.88 3.23
C THR A 110 17.11 -11.61 1.93
N PRO A 111 16.73 -12.89 1.76
CA PRO A 111 16.80 -13.58 0.48
C PRO A 111 16.05 -12.76 -0.60
N LYS A 112 16.73 -12.51 -1.73
CA LYS A 112 16.23 -11.57 -2.75
C LYS A 112 15.17 -12.15 -3.67
N ASP A 113 15.27 -13.44 -3.96
CA ASP A 113 14.39 -14.10 -4.91
C ASP A 113 13.41 -15.03 -4.18
N LYS A 114 12.13 -14.93 -4.55
CA LYS A 114 11.04 -15.66 -3.90
C LYS A 114 11.10 -15.54 -2.37
N THR A 115 11.34 -14.32 -1.89
CA THR A 115 11.48 -14.02 -0.45
C THR A 115 10.38 -14.70 0.35
N PRO A 116 10.71 -15.59 1.31
CA PRO A 116 9.72 -16.33 2.08
C PRO A 116 8.81 -15.42 2.90
N GLN A 117 7.64 -15.95 3.29
CA GLN A 117 6.71 -15.27 4.20
C GLN A 117 7.39 -14.93 5.54
N ASP A 118 8.01 -15.92 6.14
CA ASP A 118 8.80 -15.77 7.37
C ASP A 118 10.28 -15.77 7.04
N THR A 119 10.92 -14.65 7.26
CA THR A 119 12.34 -14.45 6.94
C THR A 119 12.94 -13.27 7.71
N ILE A 120 14.25 -13.05 7.52
CA ILE A 120 14.97 -11.94 8.16
C ILE A 120 14.44 -10.60 7.65
N GLN A 121 14.00 -9.76 8.57
CA GLN A 121 13.59 -8.38 8.33
C GLN A 121 14.59 -7.42 8.99
N ARG A 122 15.54 -6.90 8.21
CA ARG A 122 16.55 -5.92 8.65
C ARG A 122 16.65 -4.76 7.66
N PRO A 123 15.57 -3.96 7.56
CA PRO A 123 15.54 -2.81 6.67
C PRO A 123 16.57 -1.77 7.09
N THR A 124 17.04 -0.98 6.12
CA THR A 124 18.01 0.10 6.32
C THR A 124 17.38 1.49 6.19
N THR A 125 16.07 1.58 6.03
CA THR A 125 15.32 2.84 5.95
C THR A 125 14.43 3.03 7.17
N MET A 126 14.17 4.28 7.58
CA MET A 126 13.23 4.58 8.66
C MET A 126 11.82 4.05 8.33
N TYR A 127 11.37 4.21 7.10
CA TYR A 127 10.10 3.65 6.65
C TYR A 127 10.03 2.14 6.85
N GLY A 128 11.07 1.42 6.42
CA GLY A 128 11.16 -0.03 6.61
C GLY A 128 11.16 -0.43 8.08
N VAL A 129 11.93 0.27 8.93
CA VAL A 129 11.93 0.08 10.38
C VAL A 129 10.53 0.23 10.96
N THR A 130 9.78 1.28 10.55
CA THR A 130 8.40 1.47 11.02
C THR A 130 7.45 0.36 10.52
N LYS A 131 7.68 -0.20 9.32
CA LYS A 131 6.87 -1.32 8.83
C LYS A 131 7.09 -2.59 9.65
N VAL A 132 8.33 -2.95 9.94
CA VAL A 132 8.65 -4.10 10.82
C VAL A 132 8.07 -3.90 12.21
N ALA A 133 8.28 -2.73 12.82
CA ALA A 133 7.71 -2.43 14.13
C ALA A 133 6.18 -2.51 14.13
N GLY A 134 5.53 -2.03 13.07
CA GLY A 134 4.08 -2.11 12.89
C GLY A 134 3.57 -3.55 12.78
N GLU A 135 4.25 -4.42 12.02
CA GLU A 135 3.93 -5.85 11.94
C GLU A 135 3.99 -6.50 13.33
N LEU A 136 5.08 -6.27 14.07
CA LEU A 136 5.28 -6.82 15.41
C LEU A 136 4.25 -6.28 16.42
N LEU A 137 3.88 -5.00 16.34
CA LEU A 137 2.80 -4.43 17.17
C LEU A 137 1.46 -5.10 16.87
N CYS A 138 1.10 -5.28 15.61
CA CYS A 138 -0.13 -5.96 15.22
C CYS A 138 -0.17 -7.40 15.75
N ASP A 139 0.92 -8.15 15.63
CA ASP A 139 1.04 -9.50 16.18
C ASP A 139 0.90 -9.52 17.70
N TYR A 140 1.53 -8.56 18.38
CA TYR A 140 1.43 -8.42 19.83
C TYR A 140 -0.01 -8.15 20.28
N TYR A 141 -0.70 -7.20 19.62
CA TYR A 141 -2.09 -6.87 19.96
C TYR A 141 -3.05 -8.03 19.71
N TYR A 142 -2.83 -8.80 18.64
CA TYR A 142 -3.59 -10.01 18.41
C TYR A 142 -3.34 -11.05 19.51
N LYS A 143 -2.10 -11.39 19.78
CA LYS A 143 -1.72 -12.45 20.74
C LYS A 143 -2.08 -12.09 22.19
N LYS A 144 -1.91 -10.82 22.56
CA LYS A 144 -2.07 -10.37 23.93
C LYS A 144 -3.49 -9.94 24.26
N PHE A 145 -4.17 -9.27 23.33
CA PHE A 145 -5.46 -8.63 23.58
C PHE A 145 -6.59 -9.16 22.69
N GLY A 146 -6.32 -10.06 21.77
CA GLY A 146 -7.31 -10.63 20.86
C GLY A 146 -7.82 -9.67 19.77
N VAL A 147 -7.13 -8.53 19.56
CA VAL A 147 -7.51 -7.61 18.47
C VAL A 147 -7.28 -8.29 17.11
N ASP A 148 -8.33 -8.43 16.31
CA ASP A 148 -8.21 -9.01 14.97
C ASP A 148 -7.46 -8.05 14.04
N THR A 149 -6.14 -8.20 13.99
CA THR A 149 -5.24 -7.42 13.14
C THR A 149 -4.93 -8.19 11.87
N ARG A 150 -5.00 -7.50 10.73
CA ARG A 150 -4.73 -8.06 9.39
C ARG A 150 -3.89 -7.11 8.56
N GLY A 151 -3.05 -7.65 7.69
CA GLY A 151 -2.20 -6.81 6.83
C GLY A 151 -1.50 -7.59 5.74
N VAL A 152 -1.03 -6.85 4.73
CA VAL A 152 -0.26 -7.38 3.60
C VAL A 152 1.01 -6.56 3.40
N ARG A 153 2.09 -7.18 2.96
CA ARG A 153 3.30 -6.51 2.47
C ARG A 153 3.10 -6.18 1.00
N PHE A 154 2.69 -4.94 0.73
CA PHE A 154 2.54 -4.50 -0.64
C PHE A 154 3.90 -4.35 -1.33
N PRO A 155 4.01 -4.81 -2.58
CA PRO A 155 5.09 -4.44 -3.49
C PRO A 155 4.89 -3.00 -3.99
N GLY A 156 5.61 -2.59 -5.02
CA GLY A 156 5.35 -1.32 -5.71
C GLY A 156 3.94 -1.27 -6.29
N LEU A 157 3.17 -0.24 -5.94
CA LEU A 157 1.80 -0.10 -6.42
C LEU A 157 1.74 0.79 -7.66
N ILE A 158 1.11 0.30 -8.71
CA ILE A 158 0.93 1.01 -9.98
C ILE A 158 -0.54 1.44 -10.12
N SER A 159 -0.78 2.72 -10.41
CA SER A 159 -2.11 3.30 -10.57
C SER A 159 -2.10 4.37 -11.63
N TYR A 160 -3.22 4.51 -12.37
CA TYR A 160 -3.43 5.62 -13.30
C TYR A 160 -4.26 6.78 -12.71
N LYS A 161 -4.91 6.57 -11.55
CA LYS A 161 -5.85 7.57 -11.00
C LYS A 161 -5.16 8.81 -10.47
N THR A 162 -4.04 8.66 -9.79
CA THR A 162 -3.28 9.76 -9.19
C THR A 162 -1.83 9.72 -9.61
N LEU A 163 -1.21 10.90 -9.75
CA LEU A 163 0.23 10.98 -9.90
C LEU A 163 0.93 10.51 -8.63
N PRO A 164 2.12 9.93 -8.75
CA PRO A 164 2.90 9.46 -7.61
C PRO A 164 3.32 10.58 -6.65
N GLY A 165 3.49 10.23 -5.38
CA GLY A 165 3.70 11.17 -4.28
C GLY A 165 5.08 11.16 -3.62
N GLY A 166 6.13 10.60 -4.24
CA GLY A 166 7.50 10.59 -3.71
C GLY A 166 7.98 9.23 -3.19
N GLY A 167 7.46 8.13 -3.76
CA GLY A 167 7.93 6.77 -3.50
C GLY A 167 9.10 6.35 -4.38
N THR A 168 9.83 5.31 -3.97
CA THR A 168 10.93 4.73 -4.76
C THR A 168 10.42 4.05 -6.04
N THR A 169 9.20 3.50 -6.02
CA THR A 169 8.58 2.78 -7.14
C THR A 169 7.79 3.68 -8.10
N ASP A 170 7.80 4.98 -7.89
CA ASP A 170 7.01 5.95 -8.66
C ASP A 170 7.39 5.99 -10.15
N TYR A 171 8.63 5.59 -10.50
CA TYR A 171 9.06 5.48 -11.90
C TYR A 171 8.14 4.56 -12.70
N ALA A 172 7.61 3.50 -12.09
CA ALA A 172 6.72 2.53 -12.74
C ALA A 172 5.32 3.10 -13.04
N VAL A 173 4.98 4.24 -12.47
CA VAL A 173 3.77 5.02 -12.81
C VAL A 173 4.10 6.13 -13.79
N HIS A 174 5.16 6.90 -13.53
CA HIS A 174 5.60 8.00 -14.41
C HIS A 174 5.84 7.54 -15.84
N ILE A 175 6.43 6.36 -16.02
CA ILE A 175 6.73 5.81 -17.34
C ILE A 175 5.49 5.74 -18.26
N TYR A 176 4.33 5.38 -17.73
CA TYR A 176 3.09 5.31 -18.51
C TYR A 176 2.55 6.70 -18.91
N TYR A 177 2.65 7.66 -18.00
CA TYR A 177 2.25 9.04 -18.31
C TYR A 177 3.16 9.66 -19.37
N GLU A 178 4.47 9.49 -19.23
CA GLU A 178 5.44 10.05 -20.16
C GLU A 178 5.42 9.32 -21.51
N ALA A 179 5.17 8.03 -21.54
CA ALA A 179 5.01 7.29 -22.77
C ALA A 179 3.88 7.84 -23.65
N LEU A 180 2.78 8.29 -23.05
CA LEU A 180 1.65 8.87 -23.78
C LEU A 180 1.82 10.36 -24.09
N LYS A 181 2.55 11.12 -23.27
CA LYS A 181 2.70 12.58 -23.41
C LYS A 181 3.87 12.96 -24.32
N SER A 182 5.03 12.36 -24.08
CA SER A 182 6.30 12.77 -24.67
C SER A 182 7.01 11.66 -25.44
N GLN A 183 6.53 10.42 -25.36
CA GLN A 183 7.19 9.21 -25.89
C GLN A 183 8.64 9.05 -25.40
N LYS A 184 9.00 9.74 -24.34
CA LYS A 184 10.33 9.71 -23.71
C LYS A 184 10.19 9.73 -22.19
N TYR A 185 11.03 8.94 -21.50
CA TYR A 185 11.13 8.98 -20.05
C TYR A 185 12.58 8.87 -19.60
N ILE A 186 12.96 9.65 -18.58
CA ILE A 186 14.26 9.54 -17.91
C ILE A 186 14.00 8.91 -16.54
N SER A 187 14.41 7.64 -16.39
CA SER A 187 14.19 6.89 -15.16
C SER A 187 15.26 7.24 -14.12
N PHE A 188 14.80 7.48 -12.89
CA PHE A 188 15.67 7.65 -11.73
C PHE A 188 16.08 6.30 -11.09
N ILE A 189 15.66 5.17 -11.65
CA ILE A 189 16.10 3.81 -11.29
C ILE A 189 16.87 3.23 -12.46
N LYS A 190 18.04 2.65 -12.20
CA LYS A 190 18.93 2.09 -13.21
C LYS A 190 18.31 0.90 -13.96
N ASN A 191 18.77 0.68 -15.17
CA ASN A 191 18.44 -0.52 -15.93
C ASN A 191 18.83 -1.80 -15.17
N GLY A 192 18.01 -2.84 -15.30
CA GLY A 192 18.27 -4.14 -14.66
C GLY A 192 17.91 -4.21 -13.17
N THR A 193 17.28 -3.18 -12.59
CA THR A 193 16.70 -3.26 -11.25
C THR A 193 15.37 -4.01 -11.30
N TYR A 194 15.23 -5.04 -10.49
CA TYR A 194 14.02 -5.85 -10.37
C TYR A 194 13.33 -5.54 -9.04
N MET A 195 12.03 -5.33 -9.09
CA MET A 195 11.16 -5.16 -7.91
C MET A 195 9.78 -5.70 -8.25
N ASP A 196 9.17 -6.39 -7.29
CA ASP A 196 7.78 -6.79 -7.44
C ASP A 196 6.87 -5.57 -7.52
N MET A 197 5.89 -5.65 -8.39
CA MET A 197 4.88 -4.62 -8.62
C MET A 197 3.48 -5.22 -8.59
N MET A 198 2.50 -4.40 -8.24
CA MET A 198 1.08 -4.80 -8.23
C MET A 198 0.21 -3.68 -8.77
N TYR A 199 -0.80 -4.04 -9.54
CA TYR A 199 -1.79 -3.09 -10.01
C TYR A 199 -2.77 -2.70 -8.91
N MET A 200 -3.14 -1.43 -8.83
CA MET A 200 -4.02 -0.92 -7.77
C MET A 200 -5.37 -1.67 -7.63
N PRO A 201 -6.06 -2.09 -8.71
CA PRO A 201 -7.27 -2.91 -8.56
C PRO A 201 -7.06 -4.20 -7.78
N ASP A 202 -5.93 -4.92 -7.97
CA ASP A 202 -5.59 -6.11 -7.20
C ASP A 202 -5.24 -5.75 -5.75
N ALA A 203 -4.49 -4.66 -5.53
CA ALA A 203 -4.19 -4.18 -4.19
C ALA A 203 -5.46 -3.86 -3.38
N LEU A 204 -6.45 -3.23 -4.03
CA LEU A 204 -7.75 -2.96 -3.40
C LEU A 204 -8.55 -4.24 -3.13
N SER A 205 -8.44 -5.24 -4.00
CA SER A 205 -9.04 -6.57 -3.76
C SER A 205 -8.37 -7.26 -2.59
N ALA A 206 -7.04 -7.30 -2.55
CA ALA A 206 -6.28 -7.91 -1.45
C ALA A 206 -6.69 -7.37 -0.06
N ILE A 207 -6.93 -6.05 0.04
CA ILE A 207 -7.41 -5.44 1.29
C ILE A 207 -8.78 -6.01 1.68
N ILE A 208 -9.73 -6.01 0.74
CA ILE A 208 -11.11 -6.40 1.00
C ILE A 208 -11.19 -7.90 1.27
N ASP A 209 -10.56 -8.71 0.41
CA ASP A 209 -10.60 -10.17 0.52
C ASP A 209 -9.96 -10.64 1.84
N LEU A 210 -8.85 -10.01 2.28
CA LEU A 210 -8.25 -10.32 3.57
C LEU A 210 -9.10 -9.85 4.76
N ILE A 211 -9.76 -8.70 4.68
CA ILE A 211 -10.69 -8.22 5.73
C ILE A 211 -11.86 -9.21 5.90
N GLU A 212 -12.37 -9.79 4.80
CA GLU A 212 -13.47 -10.74 4.78
C GLU A 212 -13.05 -12.20 5.03
N ALA A 213 -11.77 -12.51 4.95
CA ALA A 213 -11.27 -13.87 5.13
C ALA A 213 -11.67 -14.46 6.49
N ASN A 214 -11.95 -15.77 6.49
CA ASN A 214 -12.25 -16.50 7.73
C ASN A 214 -11.04 -16.41 8.69
N PRO A 215 -11.22 -15.84 9.89
CA PRO A 215 -10.14 -15.66 10.85
C PRO A 215 -9.47 -16.98 11.29
N ASP A 216 -10.18 -18.09 11.26
CA ASP A 216 -9.67 -19.41 11.67
C ASP A 216 -8.67 -19.99 10.67
N ARG A 217 -8.69 -19.52 9.42
CA ARG A 217 -7.72 -19.92 8.39
C ARG A 217 -6.41 -19.12 8.46
N LEU A 218 -6.42 -17.95 9.09
CA LEU A 218 -5.29 -17.02 9.08
C LEU A 218 -4.24 -17.42 10.13
N LYS A 219 -3.16 -18.05 9.69
CA LYS A 219 -1.99 -18.38 10.54
C LYS A 219 -1.08 -17.16 10.72
N HIS A 220 -0.80 -16.47 9.61
CA HIS A 220 0.12 -15.31 9.59
C HIS A 220 -0.56 -13.99 9.91
N ARG A 221 -1.86 -13.82 9.66
CA ARG A 221 -2.71 -12.65 9.92
C ARG A 221 -2.16 -11.33 9.41
N ASN A 222 -1.02 -10.91 9.91
CA ASN A 222 -0.36 -9.68 9.52
C ASN A 222 0.70 -9.95 8.47
N ALA A 223 0.87 -8.97 7.58
CA ALA A 223 1.99 -8.89 6.67
C ALA A 223 2.12 -10.07 5.71
N PHE A 224 1.01 -10.58 5.17
CA PHE A 224 1.07 -11.53 4.05
C PHE A 224 1.84 -10.94 2.87
N ASN A 225 2.79 -11.68 2.34
CA ASN A 225 3.40 -11.35 1.06
C ASN A 225 2.35 -11.46 -0.05
N VAL A 226 2.19 -10.41 -0.87
CA VAL A 226 1.29 -10.41 -2.02
C VAL A 226 2.01 -9.83 -3.23
N THR A 227 1.96 -10.51 -4.37
CA THR A 227 2.64 -10.10 -5.60
C THR A 227 1.76 -10.24 -6.83
N ALA A 228 2.10 -9.49 -7.88
CA ALA A 228 1.56 -9.62 -9.22
C ALA A 228 2.61 -9.12 -10.23
N ALA A 229 2.71 -9.75 -11.35
CA ALA A 229 3.71 -9.72 -12.43
C ALA A 229 4.61 -8.49 -12.70
N SER A 230 5.76 -8.77 -13.31
CA SER A 230 6.90 -7.90 -13.69
C SER A 230 6.72 -7.15 -15.03
N ILE A 231 7.30 -5.93 -15.18
CA ILE A 231 7.11 -5.01 -16.33
C ILE A 231 8.15 -5.23 -17.45
N ARG A 232 7.72 -5.66 -18.65
CA ARG A 232 8.40 -5.43 -19.95
C ARG A 232 7.47 -5.67 -21.14
N LYS A 233 7.31 -4.68 -22.08
CA LYS A 233 6.86 -4.86 -23.48
C LYS A 233 5.57 -4.17 -23.93
N PHE A 234 5.51 -2.82 -24.27
CA PHE A 234 4.27 -2.37 -24.97
C PHE A 234 4.35 -1.13 -25.87
N ILE A 235 5.46 -0.38 -25.95
CA ILE A 235 5.57 0.78 -26.85
C ILE A 235 6.91 0.72 -27.59
N PRO A 236 6.92 0.30 -28.88
CA PRO A 236 8.17 0.09 -29.65
C PRO A 236 9.01 1.34 -29.87
N GLU A 237 8.40 2.53 -29.93
CA GLU A 237 9.05 3.81 -30.23
C GLU A 237 9.43 4.60 -28.97
N PHE A 238 9.19 4.04 -27.79
CA PHE A 238 9.43 4.70 -26.53
C PHE A 238 10.91 4.76 -26.17
N ILE A 239 11.42 5.98 -25.98
CA ILE A 239 12.81 6.24 -25.59
C ILE A 239 12.90 6.26 -24.05
N LEU A 240 13.63 5.29 -23.50
CA LEU A 240 13.93 5.21 -22.08
C LEU A 240 15.40 5.52 -21.86
N ASP A 241 15.67 6.59 -21.12
CA ASP A 241 16.99 7.02 -20.67
C ASP A 241 17.07 6.96 -19.14
N TYR A 242 18.25 7.17 -18.56
CA TYR A 242 18.49 6.99 -17.13
C TYR A 242 19.28 8.18 -16.56
N ASP A 243 18.72 8.80 -15.50
CA ASP A 243 19.41 9.74 -14.59
C ASP A 243 19.16 9.23 -13.17
N VAL A 244 20.07 8.40 -12.69
CA VAL A 244 19.86 7.58 -11.49
C VAL A 244 19.97 8.42 -10.23
N ASP A 245 18.88 8.47 -9.45
CA ASP A 245 18.88 9.02 -8.09
C ASP A 245 19.54 8.00 -7.13
N PRO A 246 20.72 8.30 -6.57
CA PRO A 246 21.46 7.34 -5.76
C PRO A 246 20.73 6.94 -4.47
N VAL A 247 19.90 7.82 -3.90
CA VAL A 247 19.12 7.52 -2.68
C VAL A 247 18.01 6.52 -3.00
N ARG A 248 17.23 6.79 -4.04
CA ARG A 248 16.15 5.89 -4.47
C ARG A 248 16.69 4.57 -4.98
N GLN A 249 17.81 4.60 -5.70
CA GLN A 249 18.47 3.37 -6.16
C GLN A 249 18.96 2.52 -4.97
N GLY A 250 19.60 3.14 -3.99
CA GLY A 250 20.04 2.43 -2.77
C GLY A 250 18.88 1.79 -2.01
N ILE A 251 17.73 2.46 -1.95
CA ILE A 251 16.51 1.90 -1.37
C ILE A 251 16.02 0.70 -2.20
N ALA A 252 15.92 0.85 -3.51
CA ALA A 252 15.50 -0.23 -4.42
C ALA A 252 16.42 -1.44 -4.33
N ASP A 253 17.74 -1.23 -4.31
CA ASP A 253 18.75 -2.29 -4.18
C ASP A 253 18.69 -3.02 -2.82
N SER A 254 18.08 -2.44 -1.80
CA SER A 254 17.88 -3.07 -0.50
C SER A 254 16.66 -4.00 -0.43
N TRP A 255 15.73 -3.89 -1.38
CA TRP A 255 14.49 -4.65 -1.40
C TRP A 255 14.63 -5.99 -2.15
N PRO A 256 13.68 -6.93 -1.95
CA PRO A 256 13.62 -8.16 -2.74
C PRO A 256 13.38 -7.91 -4.23
N ASN A 257 13.91 -8.81 -5.05
CA ASN A 257 13.58 -8.88 -6.49
C ASN A 257 12.18 -9.47 -6.69
N SER A 258 11.82 -10.45 -5.85
CA SER A 258 10.50 -11.11 -5.86
C SER A 258 10.16 -11.66 -4.47
N ILE A 259 8.88 -11.76 -4.17
CA ILE A 259 8.36 -12.30 -2.91
C ILE A 259 7.47 -13.51 -3.17
N ASN A 260 7.45 -14.45 -2.21
CA ASN A 260 6.61 -15.64 -2.27
C ASN A 260 5.26 -15.35 -1.59
N ASP A 261 4.16 -15.49 -2.32
CA ASP A 261 2.79 -15.23 -1.88
C ASP A 261 1.99 -16.52 -1.57
N SER A 262 2.66 -17.68 -1.40
CA SER A 262 1.98 -18.95 -1.16
C SER A 262 1.12 -18.93 0.11
N ALA A 263 1.58 -18.30 1.19
CA ALA A 263 0.80 -18.16 2.41
C ALA A 263 -0.54 -17.41 2.17
N ALA A 264 -0.52 -16.34 1.39
CA ALA A 264 -1.73 -15.62 1.02
C ALA A 264 -2.69 -16.49 0.18
N LYS A 265 -2.16 -17.27 -0.77
CA LYS A 265 -2.95 -18.20 -1.59
C LYS A 265 -3.58 -19.30 -0.75
N GLU A 266 -2.84 -19.86 0.19
CA GLU A 266 -3.29 -20.99 1.02
C GLU A 266 -4.29 -20.55 2.10
N GLU A 267 -4.08 -19.40 2.73
CA GLU A 267 -4.84 -19.01 3.91
C GLU A 267 -6.11 -18.22 3.60
N TRP A 268 -6.12 -17.44 2.51
CA TRP A 268 -7.29 -16.63 2.14
C TRP A 268 -7.56 -16.55 0.63
N ASP A 269 -7.08 -17.54 -0.13
CA ASP A 269 -7.40 -17.76 -1.55
C ASP A 269 -6.97 -16.58 -2.45
N TRP A 270 -5.86 -15.90 -2.10
CA TRP A 270 -5.32 -14.79 -2.87
C TRP A 270 -5.06 -15.19 -4.33
N ASN A 271 -5.63 -14.44 -5.26
CA ASN A 271 -5.45 -14.66 -6.70
C ASN A 271 -5.48 -13.33 -7.45
N PRO A 272 -4.32 -12.74 -7.81
CA PRO A 272 -4.27 -11.50 -8.57
C PRO A 272 -4.88 -11.69 -9.96
N LYS A 273 -5.64 -10.69 -10.42
CA LYS A 273 -6.37 -10.74 -11.70
C LYS A 273 -5.58 -10.16 -12.85
N TYR A 274 -4.58 -9.34 -12.56
CA TYR A 274 -3.82 -8.63 -13.57
C TYR A 274 -2.40 -9.18 -13.67
N ASP A 275 -2.06 -9.71 -14.84
CA ASP A 275 -0.68 -9.87 -15.25
C ASP A 275 -0.15 -8.55 -15.86
N LEU A 276 1.10 -8.54 -16.29
CA LEU A 276 1.72 -7.35 -16.86
C LEU A 276 1.00 -6.83 -18.11
N ASP A 277 0.59 -7.74 -19.00
CA ASP A 277 -0.01 -7.40 -20.27
C ASP A 277 -1.39 -6.77 -20.10
N SER A 278 -2.23 -7.38 -19.27
CA SER A 278 -3.58 -6.88 -18.95
C SER A 278 -3.53 -5.57 -18.16
N MET A 279 -2.62 -5.45 -17.19
CA MET A 279 -2.39 -4.21 -16.46
C MET A 279 -1.95 -3.08 -17.39
N THR A 280 -0.95 -3.32 -18.24
CA THR A 280 -0.43 -2.29 -19.15
C THR A 280 -1.51 -1.81 -20.14
N LYS A 281 -2.28 -2.72 -20.73
CA LYS A 281 -3.41 -2.38 -21.62
C LYS A 281 -4.46 -1.54 -20.89
N ASP A 282 -4.83 -1.93 -19.67
CA ASP A 282 -5.82 -1.22 -18.88
C ASP A 282 -5.33 0.19 -18.48
N ILE A 283 -4.08 0.32 -18.04
CA ILE A 283 -3.47 1.61 -17.71
C ILE A 283 -3.44 2.53 -18.92
N LEU A 284 -2.91 2.08 -20.04
CA LEU A 284 -2.81 2.89 -21.26
C LEU A 284 -4.19 3.34 -21.77
N LYS A 285 -5.18 2.43 -21.76
CA LYS A 285 -6.57 2.77 -22.10
C LYS A 285 -7.12 3.88 -21.20
N ASN A 286 -7.03 3.71 -19.90
CA ASN A 286 -7.59 4.68 -18.95
C ASN A 286 -6.83 6.01 -18.93
N LEU A 287 -5.51 5.98 -19.12
CA LEU A 287 -4.71 7.21 -19.22
C LEU A 287 -5.02 7.99 -20.51
N ARG A 288 -5.21 7.33 -21.67
CA ARG A 288 -5.66 8.02 -22.89
C ARG A 288 -6.95 8.79 -22.65
N ILE A 289 -7.95 8.13 -22.05
CA ILE A 289 -9.21 8.78 -21.69
C ILE A 289 -8.98 9.98 -20.77
N LYS A 290 -8.21 9.79 -19.70
CA LYS A 290 -7.91 10.83 -18.72
C LYS A 290 -7.16 12.03 -19.30
N LEU A 291 -6.27 11.80 -20.26
CA LEU A 291 -5.43 12.82 -20.89
C LEU A 291 -6.07 13.42 -22.14
N GLY A 292 -7.24 12.92 -22.58
CA GLY A 292 -7.89 13.38 -23.80
C GLY A 292 -7.11 13.01 -25.08
N ILE A 293 -6.29 11.97 -25.04
CA ILE A 293 -5.48 11.51 -26.19
C ILE A 293 -6.31 10.52 -27.00
N GLN A 294 -6.65 10.88 -28.24
CA GLN A 294 -7.27 9.95 -29.18
C GLN A 294 -6.27 8.88 -29.58
N GLY A 295 -6.71 7.60 -29.59
CA GLY A 295 -5.90 6.44 -29.91
C GLY A 295 -5.72 6.21 -31.37
#